data_effa3b403614023bafaad5c68988070b
#
_entry.id   effa3b403614023bafaad5c68988070b
#
_cell.length_a   1.000
_cell.length_b   1.000
_cell.length_c   1.000
_cell.angle_alpha   90.00
_cell.angle_beta   90.00
_cell.angle_gamma   90.00
#
_symmetry.space_group_name_H-M   'P 1'
#
loop_
_entity.id
_entity.type
_entity.pdbx_description
1 polymer ?
#
loop_
_entity_poly.entity_id
_entity_poly.type
_entity_poly.pdbx_seq_one_letter_code
_entity_poly.pdbx_strand_id
1 'polypeptide(L)'
;MASFLFALKRPLAWAGMACLAGAAWTDVQAAPAERLSTWLLQNDATQDHNTAYPEGLLWQVDAEQPRQQALKDALLRHAMHPGLHAWLQQLPITGRATVALADPVWLLAHPNQDPALGQDSRVRLPQRPRTVTLVLEDGRICQIPHQPGALAYEYLPQCVSDTDRRDVAWLVQPDGKQMHFGIGRWNAQAQQPPEPGAWLWAPTGNSGWKEQESTLLMQFLATQGIAEDGLPGSYATPAIPKLITPEPERNQNLAVSASDWGEIGLLQTPTARMAPAGSARVHLSHVQPYTRMTTMMQPLDWLEGGFRYSSISGAAYDPSGQISSQDLKDKSIDIKIRLWRERRYLPQVALGVRDLGGTGLFAGEYLVASKRSGNFDWSLGLGWG
;
A
#
# COMPACT_ATOMS: atom_id res chain seq x y z
N MET A 1 -53.40 72.09 2.80
CA MET A 1 -54.64 72.00 3.58
C MET A 1 -54.35 71.18 4.80
N ALA A 2 -54.26 71.84 5.90
CA ALA A 2 -54.77 71.65 7.24
C ALA A 2 -54.27 70.43 7.96
N SER A 3 -53.29 70.53 8.85
CA SER A 3 -53.35 70.98 10.27
C SER A 3 -54.33 70.10 11.10
N PHE A 4 -53.83 69.45 12.16
CA PHE A 4 -54.10 69.89 13.53
C PHE A 4 -53.30 69.03 14.56
N LEU A 5 -52.62 69.76 15.44
CA LEU A 5 -52.06 69.38 16.74
C LEU A 5 -53.18 68.90 17.72
N PHE A 6 -52.81 68.08 18.69
CA PHE A 6 -53.10 68.37 20.08
C PHE A 6 -52.19 67.62 21.05
N ALA A 7 -51.65 68.43 21.97
CA ALA A 7 -50.85 68.03 23.13
C ALA A 7 -51.76 67.75 24.34
N LEU A 8 -51.33 66.94 25.33
CA LEU A 8 -51.29 67.36 26.75
C LEU A 8 -51.18 66.17 27.72
N LYS A 9 -50.14 66.23 28.51
CA LYS A 9 -50.03 66.13 29.99
C LYS A 9 -49.70 64.78 30.61
N ARG A 10 -48.55 64.84 31.29
CA ARG A 10 -48.11 63.96 32.38
C ARG A 10 -48.98 64.10 33.64
N PRO A 11 -48.97 63.07 34.54
CA PRO A 11 -48.11 63.29 35.73
C PRO A 11 -47.33 62.01 36.19
N LEU A 12 -46.37 62.31 37.06
CA LEU A 12 -45.48 61.44 37.79
C LEU A 12 -46.21 60.51 38.76
N ALA A 13 -45.67 59.30 38.88
CA ALA A 13 -45.67 58.57 40.15
C ALA A 13 -44.45 57.64 40.22
N TRP A 14 -43.69 57.77 41.29
CA TRP A 14 -42.56 56.96 41.70
C TRP A 14 -43.02 55.58 42.18
N ALA A 15 -42.35 54.54 41.73
CA ALA A 15 -42.16 53.32 42.54
C ALA A 15 -40.91 52.58 42.00
N GLY A 16 -39.94 52.48 42.89
CA GLY A 16 -38.69 51.72 42.62
C GLY A 16 -38.94 50.24 42.56
N MET A 17 -38.24 49.60 41.62
CA MET A 17 -38.06 48.15 41.67
C MET A 17 -36.75 47.79 40.98
N ALA A 18 -35.88 47.12 41.73
CA ALA A 18 -34.55 46.67 41.35
C ALA A 18 -34.63 45.74 40.13
N CYS A 19 -34.05 46.16 39.03
CA CYS A 19 -33.73 45.23 37.92
C CYS A 19 -32.44 44.51 38.22
N LEU A 20 -32.57 43.26 38.64
CA LEU A 20 -31.50 42.25 38.48
C LEU A 20 -31.25 42.13 37.00
N ALA A 21 -30.14 42.68 36.52
CA ALA A 21 -29.62 42.41 35.19
C ALA A 21 -29.07 40.98 35.20
N GLY A 22 -29.91 40.03 34.84
CA GLY A 22 -29.48 38.70 34.41
C GLY A 22 -28.69 38.82 33.12
N ALA A 23 -27.36 38.80 33.22
CA ALA A 23 -26.53 38.58 32.04
C ALA A 23 -26.88 37.21 31.48
N ALA A 24 -27.68 37.23 30.40
CA ALA A 24 -27.84 36.04 29.56
C ALA A 24 -26.46 35.76 28.96
N TRP A 25 -25.77 34.77 29.53
CA TRP A 25 -24.64 34.14 28.87
C TRP A 25 -25.22 33.49 27.61
N THR A 26 -25.09 34.11 26.48
CA THR A 26 -25.24 33.43 25.21
C THR A 26 -24.04 32.50 25.14
N ASP A 27 -24.25 31.24 25.42
CA ASP A 27 -23.33 30.17 25.01
C ASP A 27 -23.13 30.32 23.49
N VAL A 28 -22.02 30.97 23.10
CA VAL A 28 -21.52 30.89 21.75
C VAL A 28 -21.04 29.48 21.61
N GLN A 29 -21.93 28.59 21.17
CA GLN A 29 -21.52 27.29 20.72
C GLN A 29 -20.53 27.52 19.58
N ALA A 30 -19.24 27.26 19.86
CA ALA A 30 -18.24 27.19 18.81
C ALA A 30 -18.76 26.22 17.74
N ALA A 31 -18.75 26.64 16.49
CA ALA A 31 -19.09 25.77 15.39
C ALA A 31 -18.28 24.46 15.55
N PRO A 32 -18.90 23.29 15.35
CA PRO A 32 -18.18 22.03 15.46
C PRO A 32 -16.96 22.09 14.55
N ALA A 33 -15.78 21.80 15.13
CA ALA A 33 -14.54 21.78 14.36
C ALA A 33 -14.71 20.81 13.20
N GLU A 34 -14.32 21.23 12.00
CA GLU A 34 -14.34 20.38 10.81
C GLU A 34 -13.50 19.12 11.07
N ARG A 35 -14.01 17.96 10.65
CA ARG A 35 -13.28 16.71 10.77
C ARG A 35 -12.50 16.39 9.51
N LEU A 36 -11.39 15.65 9.66
CA LEU A 36 -10.55 15.29 8.52
C LEU A 36 -11.33 14.50 7.45
N SER A 37 -12.24 13.60 7.86
CA SER A 37 -13.10 12.86 6.93
C SER A 37 -13.95 13.78 6.07
N THR A 38 -14.55 14.80 6.68
CA THR A 38 -15.38 15.81 5.98
C THR A 38 -14.54 16.62 5.01
N TRP A 39 -13.36 17.05 5.45
CA TRP A 39 -12.41 17.78 4.61
C TRP A 39 -11.99 16.95 3.39
N LEU A 40 -11.65 15.65 3.58
CA LEU A 40 -11.29 14.74 2.51
C LEU A 40 -12.41 14.59 1.49
N LEU A 41 -13.65 14.36 1.92
CA LEU A 41 -14.82 14.25 1.01
C LEU A 41 -15.04 15.50 0.18
N GLN A 42 -14.87 16.69 0.76
CA GLN A 42 -15.04 17.95 0.06
C GLN A 42 -13.93 18.19 -0.97
N ASN A 43 -12.71 17.81 -0.65
CA ASN A 43 -11.55 17.99 -1.52
C ASN A 43 -11.39 16.89 -2.57
N ASP A 44 -11.85 15.67 -2.30
CA ASP A 44 -11.89 14.57 -3.27
C ASP A 44 -12.80 14.91 -4.46
N ALA A 45 -13.91 15.61 -4.20
CA ALA A 45 -14.84 16.05 -5.25
C ALA A 45 -14.29 17.18 -6.15
N THR A 46 -13.24 17.88 -5.71
CA THR A 46 -12.68 19.07 -6.41
C THR A 46 -11.35 18.80 -7.10
N GLN A 47 -10.65 17.72 -6.74
CA GLN A 47 -9.38 17.35 -7.35
C GLN A 47 -9.57 16.26 -8.42
N ASP A 48 -8.68 16.27 -9.42
CA ASP A 48 -8.61 15.21 -10.40
C ASP A 48 -8.18 13.91 -9.70
N HIS A 49 -9.09 12.94 -9.59
CA HIS A 49 -8.89 11.64 -8.93
C HIS A 49 -7.64 10.88 -9.40
N ASN A 50 -7.09 11.25 -10.58
CA ASN A 50 -5.88 10.64 -11.11
C ASN A 50 -4.58 11.21 -10.51
N THR A 51 -4.63 12.34 -9.81
CA THR A 51 -3.43 13.05 -9.33
C THR A 51 -3.34 13.15 -7.82
N ALA A 52 -4.45 13.12 -7.10
CA ALA A 52 -4.49 13.16 -5.64
C ALA A 52 -3.86 11.89 -5.04
N TYR A 53 -3.05 12.06 -4.00
CA TYR A 53 -2.33 10.98 -3.34
C TYR A 53 -2.66 10.91 -1.84
N PRO A 54 -3.74 10.20 -1.44
CA PRO A 54 -4.18 10.13 -0.05
C PRO A 54 -3.14 9.53 0.90
N GLU A 55 -2.36 8.54 0.45
CA GLU A 55 -1.29 7.93 1.25
C GLU A 55 -0.21 8.95 1.64
N GLY A 56 -0.05 10.00 0.85
CA GLY A 56 0.88 11.09 1.11
C GLY A 56 0.28 12.28 1.87
N LEU A 57 -0.92 12.16 2.44
CA LEU A 57 -1.60 13.23 3.14
C LEU A 57 -0.65 14.00 4.08
N LEU A 58 -0.64 15.32 3.96
CA LEU A 58 0.07 16.23 4.84
C LEU A 58 -0.94 16.94 5.73
N TRP A 59 -1.06 16.48 6.96
CA TRP A 59 -1.77 17.18 8.02
C TRP A 59 -0.76 17.75 9.00
N GLN A 60 -0.69 19.06 9.10
CA GLN A 60 0.29 19.79 9.90
C GLN A 60 -0.42 20.52 11.03
N VAL A 61 0.14 20.41 12.24
CA VAL A 61 -0.33 21.09 13.44
C VAL A 61 0.85 21.70 14.18
N ASP A 62 0.71 22.91 14.69
CA ASP A 62 1.81 23.60 15.35
C ASP A 62 2.26 22.87 16.63
N ALA A 63 1.37 22.15 17.30
CA ALA A 63 1.66 21.36 18.49
C ALA A 63 2.71 20.24 18.26
N GLU A 64 2.89 19.74 17.03
CA GLU A 64 3.87 18.72 16.69
C GLU A 64 5.27 19.29 16.37
N GLN A 65 5.39 20.59 16.14
CA GLN A 65 6.67 21.22 15.78
C GLN A 65 7.75 21.06 16.85
N PRO A 66 7.50 21.21 18.18
CA PRO A 66 8.52 21.03 19.19
C PRO A 66 9.10 19.61 19.23
N ARG A 67 8.24 18.60 19.02
CA ARG A 67 8.66 17.20 18.94
C ARG A 67 9.56 16.95 17.73
N GLN A 68 9.18 17.48 16.57
CA GLN A 68 9.96 17.37 15.35
C GLN A 68 11.30 18.11 15.48
N GLN A 69 11.32 19.29 16.10
CA GLN A 69 12.55 20.02 16.38
C GLN A 69 13.51 19.21 17.28
N ALA A 70 12.98 18.60 18.34
CA ALA A 70 13.79 17.76 19.23
C ALA A 70 14.42 16.56 18.50
N LEU A 71 13.68 15.91 17.58
CA LEU A 71 14.21 14.85 16.73
C LEU A 71 15.33 15.36 15.81
N LYS A 72 15.13 16.52 15.19
CA LYS A 72 16.13 17.15 14.33
C LYS A 72 17.40 17.47 15.10
N ASP A 73 17.28 18.08 16.28
CA ASP A 73 18.42 18.42 17.13
C ASP A 73 19.18 17.17 17.61
N ALA A 74 18.46 16.09 17.91
CA ALA A 74 19.07 14.81 18.24
C ALA A 74 19.88 14.25 17.05
N LEU A 75 19.31 14.25 15.84
CA LEU A 75 19.97 13.79 14.63
C LEU A 75 21.23 14.61 14.29
N LEU A 76 21.15 15.93 14.41
CA LEU A 76 22.29 16.80 14.12
C LEU A 76 23.47 16.57 15.04
N ARG A 77 23.23 16.07 16.29
CA ARG A 77 24.31 15.65 17.17
C ARG A 77 25.00 14.35 16.74
N HIS A 78 24.32 13.50 15.98
CA HIS A 78 24.82 12.19 15.52
C HIS A 78 25.30 12.19 14.07
N ALA A 79 24.86 13.14 13.25
CA ALA A 79 25.24 13.23 11.84
C ALA A 79 26.71 13.59 11.69
N MET A 80 27.58 12.58 11.65
CA MET A 80 29.04 12.76 11.61
C MET A 80 29.54 13.25 10.24
N HIS A 81 28.83 12.93 9.15
CA HIS A 81 29.23 13.37 7.82
C HIS A 81 28.72 14.79 7.55
N PRO A 82 29.60 15.74 7.15
CA PRO A 82 29.22 17.14 6.92
C PRO A 82 28.08 17.32 5.91
N GLY A 83 28.05 16.51 4.85
CA GLY A 83 27.01 16.57 3.82
C GLY A 83 25.62 16.18 4.37
N LEU A 84 25.56 15.10 5.13
CA LEU A 84 24.30 14.66 5.77
C LEU A 84 23.82 15.66 6.82
N HIS A 85 24.75 16.21 7.61
CA HIS A 85 24.45 17.25 8.58
C HIS A 85 23.87 18.50 7.91
N ALA A 86 24.50 18.97 6.83
CA ALA A 86 24.04 20.14 6.07
C ALA A 86 22.66 19.90 5.44
N TRP A 87 22.42 18.70 4.89
CA TRP A 87 21.14 18.34 4.33
C TRP A 87 20.03 18.30 5.42
N LEU A 88 20.27 17.66 6.55
CA LEU A 88 19.33 17.62 7.67
C LEU A 88 19.00 19.03 8.19
N GLN A 89 19.98 19.95 8.22
CA GLN A 89 19.74 21.35 8.62
C GLN A 89 18.73 22.05 7.71
N GLN A 90 18.76 21.76 6.42
CA GLN A 90 17.87 22.40 5.43
C GLN A 90 16.43 21.90 5.49
N LEU A 91 16.18 20.70 6.04
CA LEU A 91 14.84 20.15 6.11
C LEU A 91 13.95 20.99 7.05
N PRO A 92 12.71 21.32 6.65
CA PRO A 92 11.82 22.17 7.44
C PRO A 92 11.26 21.42 8.66
N ILE A 93 10.81 22.21 9.63
CA ILE A 93 9.95 21.73 10.71
C ILE A 93 8.51 21.89 10.26
N THR A 94 7.92 20.80 9.82
CA THR A 94 6.59 20.80 9.20
C THR A 94 5.45 20.74 10.20
N GLY A 95 5.69 20.14 11.39
CA GLY A 95 4.65 19.84 12.35
C GLY A 95 3.66 18.78 11.87
N ARG A 96 4.10 17.84 11.00
CA ARG A 96 3.22 16.79 10.48
C ARG A 96 2.73 15.87 11.59
N ALA A 97 1.41 15.73 11.70
CA ALA A 97 0.73 14.71 12.47
C ALA A 97 0.44 13.48 11.58
N THR A 98 0.49 12.29 12.17
CA THR A 98 0.19 11.04 11.46
C THR A 98 -1.30 10.71 11.57
N VAL A 99 -1.85 10.14 10.50
CA VAL A 99 -3.22 9.63 10.42
C VAL A 99 -3.14 8.13 10.19
N ALA A 100 -4.00 7.36 10.84
CA ALA A 100 -3.98 5.90 10.71
C ALA A 100 -4.26 5.44 9.27
N LEU A 101 -5.23 6.08 8.63
CA LEU A 101 -5.58 5.87 7.22
C LEU A 101 -6.26 7.14 6.69
N ALA A 102 -5.79 7.69 5.59
CA ALA A 102 -6.38 8.87 4.94
C ALA A 102 -7.51 8.47 3.96
N ASP A 103 -8.46 7.69 4.45
CA ASP A 103 -9.65 7.26 3.73
C ASP A 103 -10.89 7.86 4.42
N PRO A 104 -11.69 8.71 3.75
CA PRO A 104 -12.82 9.37 4.38
C PRO A 104 -13.90 8.40 4.84
N VAL A 105 -14.15 7.32 4.11
CA VAL A 105 -15.16 6.31 4.48
C VAL A 105 -14.72 5.55 5.71
N TRP A 106 -13.43 5.18 5.75
CA TRP A 106 -12.85 4.50 6.90
C TRP A 106 -12.87 5.40 8.15
N LEU A 107 -12.49 6.67 8.02
CA LEU A 107 -12.50 7.64 9.12
C LEU A 107 -13.91 7.85 9.67
N LEU A 108 -14.92 7.97 8.81
CA LEU A 108 -16.33 8.07 9.23
C LEU A 108 -16.79 6.82 10.01
N ALA A 109 -16.31 5.65 9.63
CA ALA A 109 -16.59 4.40 10.35
C ALA A 109 -15.81 4.27 11.68
N HIS A 110 -14.75 5.07 11.87
CA HIS A 110 -13.88 5.07 13.05
C HIS A 110 -13.77 6.47 13.68
N PRO A 111 -14.83 7.03 14.29
CA PRO A 111 -14.87 8.41 14.76
C PRO A 111 -13.77 8.77 15.77
N ASN A 112 -13.25 7.79 16.52
CA ASN A 112 -12.14 7.98 17.46
C ASN A 112 -10.78 8.20 16.79
N GLN A 113 -10.69 7.86 15.50
CA GLN A 113 -9.48 8.02 14.68
C GLN A 113 -9.64 9.11 13.60
N ASP A 114 -10.79 9.77 13.59
CA ASP A 114 -11.09 10.91 12.72
C ASP A 114 -10.80 12.21 13.46
N PRO A 115 -9.63 12.85 13.24
CA PRO A 115 -9.24 14.01 14.00
C PRO A 115 -10.08 15.24 13.63
N ALA A 116 -10.36 16.06 14.64
CA ALA A 116 -10.90 17.40 14.43
C ALA A 116 -9.78 18.34 13.94
N LEU A 117 -10.06 19.10 12.90
CA LEU A 117 -9.15 20.10 12.35
C LEU A 117 -9.28 21.37 13.17
N GLY A 118 -8.24 21.73 13.94
CA GLY A 118 -8.16 22.99 14.68
C GLY A 118 -7.85 24.16 13.75
N GLN A 119 -7.89 25.36 14.30
CA GLN A 119 -7.60 26.60 13.54
C GLN A 119 -6.14 26.66 13.05
N ASP A 120 -5.23 25.97 13.72
CA ASP A 120 -3.81 25.82 13.41
C ASP A 120 -3.52 24.66 12.45
N SER A 121 -4.55 23.88 12.07
CA SER A 121 -4.42 22.76 11.18
C SER A 121 -4.28 23.21 9.72
N ARG A 122 -3.28 22.66 9.05
CA ARG A 122 -3.08 22.79 7.60
C ARG A 122 -3.10 21.41 6.97
N VAL A 123 -4.03 21.20 6.05
CA VAL A 123 -4.21 19.91 5.37
C VAL A 123 -3.96 20.09 3.88
N ARG A 124 -3.15 19.21 3.30
CA ARG A 124 -2.89 19.19 1.86
C ARG A 124 -2.82 17.76 1.35
N LEU A 125 -3.49 17.49 0.24
CA LEU A 125 -3.28 16.28 -0.56
C LEU A 125 -2.19 16.58 -1.60
N PRO A 126 -1.03 15.92 -1.54
CA PRO A 126 -0.01 16.10 -2.55
C PRO A 126 -0.37 15.35 -3.83
N GLN A 127 0.33 15.68 -4.91
CA GLN A 127 0.34 14.86 -6.09
C GLN A 127 1.16 13.59 -5.86
N ARG A 128 0.80 12.50 -6.53
CA ARG A 128 1.52 11.24 -6.45
C ARG A 128 2.91 11.39 -7.05
N PRO A 129 4.00 11.20 -6.27
CA PRO A 129 5.35 11.25 -6.78
C PRO A 129 5.63 10.10 -7.75
N ARG A 130 6.69 10.24 -8.53
CA ARG A 130 7.14 9.20 -9.48
C ARG A 130 8.40 8.50 -9.01
N THR A 131 8.96 8.91 -7.90
CA THR A 131 10.26 8.44 -7.41
C THR A 131 10.16 7.84 -6.01
N VAL A 132 11.16 7.04 -5.66
CA VAL A 132 11.53 6.64 -4.31
C VAL A 132 12.85 7.31 -4.00
N THR A 133 13.04 7.80 -2.79
CA THR A 133 14.20 8.60 -2.42
C THR A 133 15.11 7.83 -1.48
N LEU A 134 16.34 7.54 -1.92
CA LEU A 134 17.39 6.96 -1.09
C LEU A 134 18.26 8.07 -0.51
N VAL A 135 18.33 8.11 0.81
CA VAL A 135 19.23 8.97 1.58
C VAL A 135 20.54 8.21 1.82
N LEU A 136 21.67 8.84 1.55
CA LEU A 136 23.00 8.24 1.74
C LEU A 136 23.72 8.84 2.93
N GLU A 137 24.65 8.09 3.50
CA GLU A 137 25.41 8.49 4.70
C GLU A 137 26.26 9.76 4.49
N ASP A 138 26.65 10.04 3.26
CA ASP A 138 27.39 11.24 2.87
C ASP A 138 26.50 12.46 2.62
N GLY A 139 25.19 12.32 2.76
CA GLY A 139 24.19 13.37 2.53
C GLY A 139 23.76 13.53 1.08
N ARG A 140 24.19 12.66 0.18
CA ARG A 140 23.64 12.62 -1.16
C ARG A 140 22.22 12.05 -1.11
N ILE A 141 21.35 12.66 -1.89
CA ILE A 141 19.94 12.26 -2.02
C ILE A 141 19.71 11.75 -3.43
N CYS A 142 19.39 10.50 -3.55
CA CYS A 142 19.19 9.85 -4.84
C CYS A 142 17.72 9.57 -5.06
N GLN A 143 17.13 10.20 -6.07
CA GLN A 143 15.75 9.96 -6.48
C GLN A 143 15.71 8.96 -7.63
N ILE A 144 15.04 7.85 -7.39
CA ILE A 144 15.00 6.70 -8.28
C ILE A 144 13.57 6.52 -8.78
N PRO A 145 13.33 6.35 -10.09
CA PRO A 145 12.00 6.09 -10.61
C PRO A 145 11.34 4.92 -9.88
N HIS A 146 10.13 5.14 -9.39
CA HIS A 146 9.36 4.11 -8.70
C HIS A 146 9.06 2.94 -9.63
N GLN A 147 9.26 1.73 -9.14
CA GLN A 147 8.98 0.49 -9.85
C GLN A 147 7.96 -0.33 -9.04
N PRO A 148 6.73 -0.50 -9.53
CA PRO A 148 5.70 -1.25 -8.81
C PRO A 148 6.16 -2.66 -8.43
N GLY A 149 6.04 -2.99 -7.15
CA GLY A 149 6.41 -4.29 -6.62
C GLY A 149 7.92 -4.55 -6.45
N ALA A 150 8.79 -3.59 -6.82
CA ALA A 150 10.22 -3.71 -6.54
C ALA A 150 10.50 -3.58 -5.05
N LEU A 151 11.38 -4.40 -4.54
CA LEU A 151 11.77 -4.40 -3.13
C LEU A 151 12.87 -3.35 -2.87
N ALA A 152 13.03 -2.95 -1.61
CA ALA A 152 13.97 -1.89 -1.25
C ALA A 152 15.41 -2.14 -1.75
N TYR A 153 15.90 -3.38 -1.67
CA TYR A 153 17.25 -3.72 -2.12
C TYR A 153 17.43 -3.57 -3.64
N GLU A 154 16.35 -3.61 -4.43
CA GLU A 154 16.41 -3.49 -5.90
C GLU A 154 16.64 -2.03 -6.35
N TYR A 155 16.36 -1.07 -5.45
CA TYR A 155 16.65 0.35 -5.69
C TYR A 155 18.13 0.72 -5.44
N LEU A 156 18.81 0.02 -4.52
CA LEU A 156 20.16 0.39 -4.09
C LEU A 156 21.18 0.43 -5.23
N PRO A 157 21.24 -0.56 -6.16
CA PRO A 157 22.25 -0.58 -7.24
C PRO A 157 22.17 0.61 -8.19
N GLN A 158 21.06 1.35 -8.18
CA GLN A 158 20.90 2.52 -9.02
C GLN A 158 21.62 3.76 -8.46
N CYS A 159 21.97 3.75 -7.19
CA CYS A 159 22.59 4.87 -6.50
C CYS A 159 23.95 4.56 -5.90
N VAL A 160 24.19 3.30 -5.56
CA VAL A 160 25.42 2.86 -4.89
C VAL A 160 25.98 1.60 -5.54
N SER A 161 27.29 1.48 -5.55
CA SER A 161 28.00 0.29 -6.07
C SER A 161 28.35 -0.73 -4.99
N ASP A 162 28.28 -0.33 -3.72
CA ASP A 162 28.69 -1.11 -2.55
C ASP A 162 27.52 -1.82 -1.85
N THR A 163 26.56 -2.30 -2.64
CA THR A 163 25.34 -2.98 -2.13
C THR A 163 25.64 -4.18 -1.24
N ASP A 164 26.76 -4.87 -1.47
CA ASP A 164 27.18 -6.05 -0.69
C ASP A 164 27.59 -5.71 0.75
N ARG A 165 27.79 -4.42 1.07
CA ARG A 165 28.12 -3.95 2.41
C ARG A 165 26.92 -3.45 3.21
N ARG A 166 25.70 -3.61 2.65
CA ARG A 166 24.44 -3.12 3.22
C ARG A 166 23.58 -4.31 3.58
N ASP A 167 23.47 -4.58 4.86
CA ASP A 167 22.75 -5.74 5.37
C ASP A 167 21.33 -5.43 5.82
N VAL A 168 21.07 -4.17 6.14
CA VAL A 168 19.76 -3.70 6.67
C VAL A 168 19.31 -2.46 5.92
N ALA A 169 18.02 -2.38 5.64
CA ALA A 169 17.39 -1.18 5.12
C ALA A 169 16.23 -0.73 6.02
N TRP A 170 16.04 0.56 6.06
CA TRP A 170 14.91 1.24 6.67
C TRP A 170 14.06 1.89 5.59
N LEU A 171 12.77 1.84 5.77
CA LEU A 171 11.78 2.38 4.86
C LEU A 171 10.78 3.22 5.63
N VAL A 172 10.53 4.43 5.14
CA VAL A 172 9.39 5.25 5.57
C VAL A 172 8.43 5.36 4.40
N GLN A 173 7.23 4.85 4.57
CA GLN A 173 6.17 4.96 3.58
C GLN A 173 5.53 6.37 3.59
N PRO A 174 4.85 6.77 2.53
CA PRO A 174 4.16 8.06 2.45
C PRO A 174 3.20 8.36 3.59
N ASP A 175 2.53 7.32 4.12
CA ASP A 175 1.62 7.41 5.28
C ASP A 175 2.37 7.59 6.63
N GLY A 176 3.71 7.56 6.60
CA GLY A 176 4.55 7.70 7.78
C GLY A 176 4.88 6.38 8.48
N LYS A 177 4.39 5.24 7.99
CA LYS A 177 4.79 3.93 8.52
C LYS A 177 6.28 3.69 8.32
N GLN A 178 6.91 3.21 9.37
CA GLN A 178 8.35 2.95 9.40
C GLN A 178 8.58 1.45 9.52
N MET A 179 9.51 0.96 8.74
CA MET A 179 9.89 -0.45 8.73
C MET A 179 11.40 -0.56 8.62
N HIS A 180 11.98 -1.60 9.22
CA HIS A 180 13.35 -2.00 8.98
C HIS A 180 13.39 -3.51 8.74
N PHE A 181 14.30 -3.95 7.90
CA PHE A 181 14.40 -5.35 7.50
C PHE A 181 15.78 -5.69 6.96
N GLY A 182 16.18 -6.94 7.11
CA GLY A 182 17.38 -7.47 6.50
C GLY A 182 17.27 -7.52 4.98
N ILE A 183 18.31 -7.07 4.29
CA ILE A 183 18.44 -7.06 2.84
C ILE A 183 19.66 -7.86 2.33
N GLY A 184 20.56 -8.22 3.23
CA GLY A 184 21.70 -9.09 2.94
C GLY A 184 21.25 -10.52 2.63
N ARG A 185 22.09 -11.27 1.87
CA ARG A 185 21.76 -12.66 1.50
C ARG A 185 21.54 -13.58 2.69
N TRP A 186 22.16 -13.26 3.83
CA TRP A 186 22.14 -14.09 5.02
C TRP A 186 21.01 -13.73 6.00
N ASN A 187 20.45 -12.51 5.92
CA ASN A 187 19.43 -12.00 6.83
C ASN A 187 18.15 -11.50 6.11
N ALA A 188 17.98 -11.85 4.84
CA ALA A 188 16.85 -11.41 4.04
C ALA A 188 15.51 -11.74 4.70
N GLN A 189 14.69 -10.72 4.86
CA GLN A 189 13.35 -10.80 5.43
C GLN A 189 12.27 -10.45 4.40
N ALA A 190 11.03 -10.82 4.69
CA ALA A 190 9.89 -10.35 3.90
C ALA A 190 9.79 -8.83 3.98
N GLN A 191 9.58 -8.19 2.84
CA GLN A 191 9.57 -6.75 2.70
C GLN A 191 8.25 -6.29 2.09
N GLN A 192 7.75 -5.15 2.55
CA GLN A 192 6.74 -4.42 1.83
C GLN A 192 7.44 -3.53 0.80
N PRO A 193 6.99 -3.52 -0.48
CA PRO A 193 7.55 -2.62 -1.48
C PRO A 193 7.45 -1.16 -1.09
N PRO A 194 8.47 -0.32 -1.38
CA PRO A 194 8.35 1.12 -1.24
C PRO A 194 7.26 1.68 -2.16
N GLU A 195 6.40 2.53 -1.62
CA GLU A 195 5.42 3.27 -2.38
C GLU A 195 6.04 4.54 -3.02
N PRO A 196 5.40 5.14 -4.05
CA PRO A 196 5.87 6.40 -4.62
C PRO A 196 6.00 7.49 -3.55
N GLY A 197 7.14 8.16 -3.48
CA GLY A 197 7.43 9.17 -2.44
C GLY A 197 7.96 8.61 -1.12
N ALA A 198 8.23 7.32 -1.04
CA ALA A 198 8.84 6.70 0.13
C ALA A 198 10.31 7.12 0.30
N TRP A 199 10.78 7.12 1.56
CA TRP A 199 12.17 7.32 1.93
C TRP A 199 12.83 5.99 2.22
N LEU A 200 14.03 5.80 1.68
CA LEU A 200 14.89 4.66 1.94
C LEU A 200 16.18 5.11 2.62
N TRP A 201 16.65 4.32 3.56
CA TRP A 201 17.93 4.46 4.21
C TRP A 201 18.57 3.07 4.36
N ALA A 202 19.77 2.89 3.86
CA ALA A 202 20.48 1.61 3.97
C ALA A 202 21.97 1.90 4.21
N PRO A 203 22.37 2.15 5.47
CA PRO A 203 23.76 2.45 5.79
C PRO A 203 24.65 1.21 5.64
N THR A 204 25.92 1.45 5.34
CA THR A 204 26.94 0.40 5.37
C THR A 204 27.25 -0.02 6.79
N GLY A 205 27.64 -1.26 7.03
CA GLY A 205 28.01 -1.76 8.35
C GLY A 205 29.15 -0.98 9.03
N ASN A 206 29.96 -0.24 8.22
CA ASN A 206 31.09 0.55 8.70
C ASN A 206 30.79 2.06 8.83
N SER A 207 29.56 2.48 8.59
CA SER A 207 29.15 3.90 8.57
C SER A 207 29.19 4.59 9.94
N GLY A 208 29.26 3.82 11.01
CA GLY A 208 29.11 4.33 12.39
C GLY A 208 27.65 4.60 12.79
N TRP A 209 26.70 4.42 11.88
CA TRP A 209 25.28 4.50 12.16
C TRP A 209 24.79 3.21 12.81
N LYS A 210 24.27 3.32 14.03
CA LYS A 210 23.63 2.22 14.75
C LYS A 210 22.14 2.19 14.47
N GLU A 211 21.48 1.16 14.95
CA GLU A 211 20.03 1.00 14.79
C GLU A 211 19.24 2.16 15.42
N GLN A 212 19.69 2.66 16.57
CA GLN A 212 19.02 3.75 17.27
C GLN A 212 19.06 5.07 16.46
N GLU A 213 20.21 5.44 15.91
CA GLU A 213 20.37 6.65 15.11
C GLU A 213 19.60 6.54 13.78
N SER A 214 19.61 5.35 13.16
CA SER A 214 18.83 5.07 11.96
C SER A 214 17.34 5.17 12.25
N THR A 215 16.87 4.67 13.38
CA THR A 215 15.47 4.79 13.82
C THR A 215 15.08 6.26 14.04
N LEU A 216 15.94 7.07 14.67
CA LEU A 216 15.70 8.50 14.82
C LEU A 216 15.57 9.21 13.46
N LEU A 217 16.43 8.85 12.51
CA LEU A 217 16.36 9.39 11.14
C LEU A 217 15.01 9.05 10.50
N MET A 218 14.54 7.79 10.61
CA MET A 218 13.25 7.38 10.08
C MET A 218 12.09 8.12 10.74
N GLN A 219 12.12 8.29 12.07
CA GLN A 219 11.12 9.06 12.80
C GLN A 219 11.07 10.51 12.31
N PHE A 220 12.21 11.12 12.07
CA PHE A 220 12.27 12.47 11.54
C PHE A 220 11.78 12.54 10.09
N LEU A 221 12.20 11.61 9.21
CA LEU A 221 11.74 11.56 7.82
C LEU A 221 10.23 11.29 7.72
N ALA A 222 9.66 10.49 8.61
CA ALA A 222 8.21 10.32 8.68
C ALA A 222 7.46 11.64 8.91
N THR A 223 8.07 12.60 9.61
CA THR A 223 7.49 13.92 9.80
C THR A 223 7.63 14.84 8.58
N GLN A 224 8.52 14.52 7.63
CA GLN A 224 8.66 15.29 6.39
C GLN A 224 7.55 15.00 5.36
N GLY A 225 6.85 13.86 5.52
CA GLY A 225 5.86 13.41 4.55
C GLY A 225 6.51 12.71 3.35
N ILE A 226 5.90 12.89 2.19
CA ILE A 226 6.43 12.31 0.96
C ILE A 226 7.73 13.01 0.53
N ALA A 227 8.62 12.23 -0.09
CA ALA A 227 9.73 12.78 -0.83
C ALA A 227 9.21 13.26 -2.20
N GLU A 228 9.03 14.57 -2.35
CA GLU A 228 8.58 15.15 -3.62
C GLU A 228 9.65 14.99 -4.71
N ASP A 229 9.21 14.87 -5.95
CA ASP A 229 10.14 14.84 -7.10
C ASP A 229 10.92 16.15 -7.20
N GLY A 230 12.23 16.06 -7.47
CA GLY A 230 13.07 17.25 -7.62
C GLY A 230 13.48 17.92 -6.31
N LEU A 231 13.63 17.17 -5.21
CA LEU A 231 14.14 17.70 -3.94
C LEU A 231 15.46 18.48 -4.14
N PRO A 232 15.63 19.63 -3.46
CA PRO A 232 16.87 20.38 -3.50
C PRO A 232 18.08 19.53 -3.09
N GLY A 233 19.15 19.54 -3.89
CA GLY A 233 20.35 18.74 -3.64
C GLY A 233 20.20 17.26 -4.02
N SER A 234 19.04 16.82 -4.49
CA SER A 234 18.90 15.49 -5.07
C SER A 234 19.55 15.45 -6.46
N TYR A 235 20.21 14.34 -6.78
CA TYR A 235 20.48 13.99 -8.16
C TYR A 235 19.46 12.93 -8.59
N ALA A 236 18.73 13.24 -9.68
CA ALA A 236 18.01 12.19 -10.36
C ALA A 236 19.08 11.26 -10.96
N THR A 237 18.99 9.95 -10.66
CA THR A 237 19.74 9.02 -11.50
C THR A 237 19.27 9.28 -12.92
N PRO A 238 20.18 9.59 -13.86
CA PRO A 238 19.78 9.61 -15.26
C PRO A 238 19.08 8.28 -15.47
N ALA A 239 17.87 8.33 -16.03
CA ALA A 239 17.21 7.12 -16.48
C ALA A 239 18.29 6.36 -17.22
N ILE A 240 18.82 5.29 -16.63
CA ILE A 240 19.89 4.50 -17.24
C ILE A 240 19.35 4.24 -18.63
N PRO A 241 20.03 4.69 -19.71
CA PRO A 241 19.54 4.47 -21.04
C PRO A 241 19.33 2.97 -21.04
N LYS A 242 18.08 2.56 -21.12
CA LYS A 242 17.58 1.20 -20.96
C LYS A 242 18.64 0.24 -21.46
N LEU A 243 19.61 -0.07 -20.59
CA LEU A 243 20.38 -1.30 -20.78
C LEU A 243 19.25 -2.28 -20.79
N ILE A 244 18.95 -2.90 -21.94
CA ILE A 244 17.82 -3.78 -22.10
C ILE A 244 17.84 -4.75 -20.92
N THR A 245 17.57 -4.21 -19.74
CA THR A 245 16.96 -4.93 -18.65
C THR A 245 15.64 -5.25 -19.28
N PRO A 246 15.34 -6.53 -19.52
CA PRO A 246 14.00 -6.88 -19.89
C PRO A 246 13.17 -6.10 -18.87
N GLU A 247 12.42 -5.14 -19.40
CA GLU A 247 11.49 -4.28 -18.69
C GLU A 247 11.01 -5.10 -17.51
N PRO A 248 11.24 -4.67 -16.21
CA PRO A 248 10.66 -5.43 -15.11
C PRO A 248 9.24 -5.52 -15.57
N GLU A 249 8.84 -6.72 -15.93
CA GLU A 249 7.66 -6.94 -16.75
C GLU A 249 6.67 -5.93 -16.26
N ARG A 250 6.44 -4.88 -17.11
CA ARG A 250 5.27 -4.07 -16.92
C ARG A 250 4.26 -5.08 -16.43
N ASN A 251 3.92 -4.99 -15.13
CA ASN A 251 2.77 -5.67 -14.61
C ASN A 251 1.60 -5.03 -15.37
N GLN A 252 1.67 -5.20 -16.69
CA GLN A 252 0.46 -5.33 -17.43
C GLN A 252 -0.21 -6.39 -16.58
N ASN A 253 -1.30 -6.01 -15.92
CA ASN A 253 -2.30 -6.94 -15.51
C ASN A 253 -2.56 -7.84 -16.73
N LEU A 254 -1.62 -8.73 -16.99
CA LEU A 254 -1.85 -9.86 -17.86
C LEU A 254 -2.98 -10.53 -17.14
N ALA A 255 -4.17 -10.33 -17.69
CA ALA A 255 -5.34 -10.96 -17.19
C ALA A 255 -5.03 -12.45 -17.20
N VAL A 256 -4.46 -12.92 -16.06
CA VAL A 256 -4.17 -14.35 -15.91
C VAL A 256 -5.51 -15.05 -15.97
N SER A 257 -5.65 -15.96 -16.92
CA SER A 257 -6.85 -16.74 -17.08
C SER A 257 -6.86 -17.90 -16.08
N ALA A 258 -8.06 -18.32 -15.67
CA ALA A 258 -8.23 -19.60 -15.00
C ALA A 258 -8.25 -20.71 -16.05
N SER A 259 -7.67 -21.85 -15.72
CA SER A 259 -7.85 -23.10 -16.47
C SER A 259 -9.25 -23.70 -16.20
N ASP A 260 -9.64 -24.73 -16.94
CA ASP A 260 -10.87 -25.48 -16.67
C ASP A 260 -10.90 -26.14 -15.27
N TRP A 261 -9.75 -26.21 -14.63
CA TRP A 261 -9.58 -26.72 -13.26
C TRP A 261 -9.72 -25.61 -12.21
N GLY A 262 -9.75 -24.34 -12.63
CA GLY A 262 -9.91 -23.16 -11.78
C GLY A 262 -8.62 -22.51 -11.29
N GLU A 263 -7.48 -23.20 -11.32
CA GLU A 263 -6.16 -22.62 -11.06
C GLU A 263 -5.74 -21.67 -12.19
N ILE A 264 -4.77 -20.80 -11.94
CA ILE A 264 -4.19 -19.97 -13.01
C ILE A 264 -3.51 -20.87 -14.04
N GLY A 265 -3.99 -20.79 -15.29
CA GLY A 265 -3.56 -21.64 -16.38
C GLY A 265 -4.20 -21.25 -17.72
N LEU A 266 -4.00 -22.11 -18.73
CA LEU A 266 -4.52 -21.99 -20.07
C LEU A 266 -5.33 -23.23 -20.42
N LEU A 267 -6.60 -23.07 -20.77
CA LEU A 267 -7.50 -24.19 -21.07
C LEU A 267 -7.43 -25.26 -19.96
N GLN A 268 -6.85 -26.42 -20.25
CA GLN A 268 -6.70 -27.50 -19.29
C GLN A 268 -5.28 -27.62 -18.70
N THR A 269 -4.39 -26.72 -19.10
CA THR A 269 -2.97 -26.78 -18.75
C THR A 269 -2.64 -25.76 -17.65
N PRO A 270 -2.03 -26.17 -16.53
CA PRO A 270 -1.56 -25.23 -15.53
C PRO A 270 -0.39 -24.42 -16.05
N THR A 271 -0.24 -23.21 -15.53
CA THR A 271 0.94 -22.36 -15.73
C THR A 271 1.60 -22.08 -14.38
N ALA A 272 2.86 -21.67 -14.39
CA ALA A 272 3.51 -21.21 -13.17
C ALA A 272 3.02 -19.83 -12.72
N ARG A 273 2.22 -19.14 -13.52
CA ARG A 273 1.66 -17.81 -13.22
C ARG A 273 0.76 -17.87 -11.99
N MET A 274 0.71 -16.76 -11.27
CA MET A 274 -0.09 -16.60 -10.05
C MET A 274 -1.01 -15.40 -10.20
N ALA A 275 -2.16 -15.42 -9.54
CA ALA A 275 -3.02 -14.26 -9.42
C ALA A 275 -2.42 -13.22 -8.43
N PRO A 276 -2.94 -11.99 -8.38
CA PRO A 276 -2.56 -11.03 -7.36
C PRO A 276 -2.85 -11.56 -5.95
N ALA A 277 -1.92 -11.34 -5.02
CA ALA A 277 -2.12 -11.70 -3.61
C ALA A 277 -3.36 -11.00 -3.04
N GLY A 278 -4.10 -11.69 -2.18
CA GLY A 278 -5.37 -11.20 -1.62
C GLY A 278 -6.58 -11.38 -2.54
N SER A 279 -6.40 -11.90 -3.77
CA SER A 279 -7.53 -12.12 -4.69
C SER A 279 -8.24 -13.46 -4.43
N ALA A 280 -9.55 -13.47 -4.68
CA ALA A 280 -10.38 -14.66 -4.74
C ALA A 280 -11.18 -14.66 -6.03
N ARG A 281 -11.45 -15.84 -6.58
CA ARG A 281 -12.24 -16.01 -7.80
C ARG A 281 -13.11 -17.24 -7.72
N VAL A 282 -14.26 -17.15 -8.37
CA VAL A 282 -15.14 -18.28 -8.65
C VAL A 282 -15.07 -18.56 -10.14
N HIS A 283 -14.88 -19.80 -10.51
CA HIS A 283 -14.79 -20.23 -11.90
C HIS A 283 -15.78 -21.35 -12.15
N LEU A 284 -16.49 -21.27 -13.26
CA LEU A 284 -17.40 -22.30 -13.74
C LEU A 284 -16.93 -22.76 -15.11
N SER A 285 -16.67 -24.04 -15.28
CA SER A 285 -16.30 -24.64 -16.56
C SER A 285 -17.20 -25.81 -16.90
N HIS A 286 -17.46 -25.97 -18.19
CA HIS A 286 -18.18 -27.11 -18.74
C HIS A 286 -17.44 -27.65 -19.96
N VAL A 287 -16.90 -28.84 -19.81
CA VAL A 287 -16.25 -29.60 -20.89
C VAL A 287 -16.81 -31.01 -20.81
N GLN A 288 -17.70 -31.36 -21.74
CA GLN A 288 -18.41 -32.66 -21.75
C GLN A 288 -17.45 -33.83 -21.49
N PRO A 289 -17.72 -34.74 -20.52
CA PRO A 289 -18.93 -34.83 -19.69
C PRO A 289 -18.81 -34.08 -18.35
N TYR A 290 -17.82 -33.24 -18.15
CA TYR A 290 -17.47 -32.60 -16.87
C TYR A 290 -18.08 -31.22 -16.74
N THR A 291 -18.70 -30.95 -15.60
CA THR A 291 -19.05 -29.58 -15.13
C THR A 291 -18.31 -29.35 -13.82
N ARG A 292 -17.51 -28.28 -13.76
CA ARG A 292 -16.71 -27.93 -12.58
C ARG A 292 -17.05 -26.53 -12.08
N MET A 293 -17.26 -26.42 -10.78
CA MET A 293 -17.36 -25.15 -10.07
C MET A 293 -16.18 -25.08 -9.10
N THR A 294 -15.38 -24.05 -9.23
CA THR A 294 -14.14 -23.90 -8.45
C THR A 294 -14.10 -22.55 -7.77
N THR A 295 -13.75 -22.54 -6.49
CA THR A 295 -13.44 -21.31 -5.75
C THR A 295 -11.97 -21.34 -5.39
N MET A 296 -11.19 -20.42 -5.95
CA MET A 296 -9.75 -20.33 -5.74
C MET A 296 -9.41 -19.02 -5.05
N MET A 297 -8.43 -19.05 -4.16
CA MET A 297 -7.89 -17.92 -3.44
C MET A 297 -6.38 -17.86 -3.62
N GLN A 298 -5.85 -16.64 -3.64
CA GLN A 298 -4.43 -16.33 -3.67
C GLN A 298 -4.06 -15.60 -2.38
N PRO A 299 -3.97 -16.29 -1.21
CA PRO A 299 -3.72 -15.61 0.06
C PRO A 299 -2.35 -14.94 0.12
N LEU A 300 -1.36 -15.55 -0.55
CA LEU A 300 0.01 -15.06 -0.63
C LEU A 300 0.45 -15.03 -2.10
N ASP A 301 1.44 -14.24 -2.41
CA ASP A 301 1.94 -14.10 -3.79
C ASP A 301 2.55 -15.39 -4.37
N TRP A 302 2.86 -16.37 -3.51
CA TRP A 302 3.43 -17.66 -3.86
C TRP A 302 2.50 -18.84 -3.61
N LEU A 303 1.32 -18.65 -3.01
CA LEU A 303 0.38 -19.72 -2.64
C LEU A 303 -0.98 -19.44 -3.28
N GLU A 304 -1.45 -20.37 -4.09
CA GLU A 304 -2.78 -20.46 -4.64
C GLU A 304 -3.43 -21.75 -4.14
N GLY A 305 -4.68 -21.68 -3.70
CA GLY A 305 -5.40 -22.86 -3.25
C GLY A 305 -6.90 -22.64 -3.27
N GLY A 306 -7.65 -23.72 -3.34
CA GLY A 306 -9.09 -23.62 -3.38
C GLY A 306 -9.82 -24.94 -3.36
N PHE A 307 -11.12 -24.82 -3.50
CA PHE A 307 -12.07 -25.92 -3.49
C PHE A 307 -12.69 -26.07 -4.88
N ARG A 308 -12.77 -27.30 -5.37
CA ARG A 308 -13.42 -27.66 -6.62
C ARG A 308 -14.53 -28.66 -6.37
N TYR A 309 -15.66 -28.44 -7.01
CA TYR A 309 -16.77 -29.35 -7.11
C TYR A 309 -16.96 -29.76 -8.58
N SER A 310 -16.88 -31.05 -8.86
CA SER A 310 -17.01 -31.61 -10.21
C SER A 310 -18.24 -32.51 -10.29
N SER A 311 -18.99 -32.39 -11.39
CA SER A 311 -20.09 -33.29 -11.75
C SER A 311 -19.77 -33.93 -13.09
N ILE A 312 -19.91 -35.24 -13.18
CA ILE A 312 -19.62 -36.03 -14.39
C ILE A 312 -20.93 -36.61 -14.90
N SER A 313 -21.40 -36.06 -16.02
CA SER A 313 -22.67 -36.45 -16.61
C SER A 313 -22.56 -37.82 -17.29
N GLY A 314 -23.53 -38.70 -17.03
CA GLY A 314 -23.59 -40.02 -17.62
C GLY A 314 -22.70 -41.09 -16.93
N ALA A 315 -21.96 -40.73 -15.89
CA ALA A 315 -21.28 -41.69 -15.02
C ALA A 315 -22.18 -42.03 -13.82
N ALA A 316 -22.74 -43.20 -13.80
CA ALA A 316 -23.57 -43.67 -12.68
C ALA A 316 -22.70 -43.99 -11.47
N TYR A 317 -23.00 -43.41 -10.33
CA TYR A 317 -22.41 -43.80 -9.06
C TYR A 317 -23.31 -44.83 -8.39
N ASP A 318 -23.07 -46.10 -8.64
CA ASP A 318 -23.70 -47.17 -7.87
C ASP A 318 -22.74 -48.35 -7.70
N PRO A 319 -22.28 -48.63 -6.46
CA PRO A 319 -21.51 -49.80 -6.14
C PRO A 319 -22.27 -51.13 -6.34
N SER A 320 -23.60 -51.08 -6.41
CA SER A 320 -24.47 -52.25 -6.60
C SER A 320 -24.76 -52.60 -8.05
N GLY A 321 -24.31 -51.79 -9.01
CA GLY A 321 -24.49 -52.02 -10.45
C GLY A 321 -25.89 -51.65 -10.97
N GLN A 322 -26.74 -50.98 -10.16
CA GLN A 322 -28.02 -50.44 -10.65
C GLN A 322 -27.78 -49.10 -11.28
N ILE A 323 -28.48 -48.80 -12.39
CA ILE A 323 -28.37 -47.50 -13.08
C ILE A 323 -28.93 -46.43 -12.16
N SER A 324 -28.02 -45.65 -11.54
CA SER A 324 -28.39 -44.46 -10.79
C SER A 324 -28.70 -43.31 -11.76
N SER A 325 -29.76 -42.57 -11.49
CA SER A 325 -30.14 -41.37 -12.23
C SER A 325 -29.29 -40.14 -11.82
N GLN A 326 -28.36 -40.32 -10.89
CA GLN A 326 -27.51 -39.22 -10.40
C GLN A 326 -26.12 -39.23 -11.04
N ASP A 327 -25.69 -38.06 -11.48
CA ASP A 327 -24.31 -37.85 -11.94
C ASP A 327 -23.30 -38.13 -10.83
N LEU A 328 -22.14 -38.66 -11.20
CA LEU A 328 -21.03 -38.81 -10.27
C LEU A 328 -20.51 -37.42 -9.86
N LYS A 329 -20.41 -37.23 -8.56
CA LYS A 329 -19.99 -35.95 -7.95
C LYS A 329 -18.68 -36.13 -7.21
N ASP A 330 -17.75 -35.23 -7.46
CA ASP A 330 -16.44 -35.17 -6.80
C ASP A 330 -16.22 -33.84 -6.12
N LYS A 331 -15.52 -33.86 -4.99
CA LYS A 331 -15.10 -32.68 -4.22
C LYS A 331 -13.62 -32.78 -3.97
N SER A 332 -12.89 -31.72 -4.25
CA SER A 332 -11.44 -31.69 -4.11
C SER A 332 -10.91 -30.39 -3.57
N ILE A 333 -9.73 -30.47 -2.97
CA ILE A 333 -8.90 -29.33 -2.61
C ILE A 333 -7.69 -29.33 -3.53
N ASP A 334 -7.44 -28.20 -4.18
CA ASP A 334 -6.32 -28.03 -5.09
C ASP A 334 -5.39 -26.94 -4.53
N ILE A 335 -4.07 -27.18 -4.62
CA ILE A 335 -3.05 -26.25 -4.13
C ILE A 335 -1.96 -26.10 -5.18
N LYS A 336 -1.48 -24.84 -5.37
CA LYS A 336 -0.32 -24.55 -6.19
C LYS A 336 0.63 -23.61 -5.45
N ILE A 337 1.90 -23.94 -5.47
CA ILE A 337 2.97 -23.22 -4.77
C ILE A 337 4.00 -22.77 -5.80
N ARG A 338 4.27 -21.45 -5.84
CA ARG A 338 5.37 -20.92 -6.62
C ARG A 338 6.68 -21.15 -5.89
N LEU A 339 7.61 -21.87 -6.51
CA LEU A 339 8.93 -22.18 -5.97
C LEU A 339 9.88 -21.00 -6.11
N TRP A 340 9.88 -20.33 -7.28
CA TRP A 340 10.59 -19.06 -7.50
C TRP A 340 9.96 -18.24 -8.63
N ARG A 341 10.24 -16.93 -8.60
CA ARG A 341 9.76 -15.98 -9.60
C ARG A 341 10.61 -16.05 -10.88
N GLU A 342 10.02 -15.63 -11.98
CA GLU A 342 10.73 -15.44 -13.23
C GLU A 342 11.86 -14.43 -13.06
N ARG A 343 13.00 -14.70 -13.68
CA ARG A 343 14.16 -13.82 -13.79
C ARG A 343 14.64 -13.78 -15.23
N ARG A 344 15.60 -12.89 -15.52
CA ARG A 344 16.13 -12.70 -16.88
C ARG A 344 16.42 -14.02 -17.61
N TYR A 345 17.04 -15.00 -16.94
CA TYR A 345 17.46 -16.28 -17.55
C TYR A 345 16.71 -17.50 -16.98
N LEU A 346 15.94 -17.33 -15.92
CA LEU A 346 15.22 -18.41 -15.25
C LEU A 346 13.71 -18.25 -15.42
N PRO A 347 12.99 -19.33 -15.78
CA PRO A 347 11.53 -19.31 -15.78
C PRO A 347 10.99 -19.20 -14.35
N GLN A 348 9.76 -18.73 -14.21
CA GLN A 348 8.98 -18.94 -12.99
C GLN A 348 8.64 -20.42 -12.90
N VAL A 349 8.73 -21.01 -11.70
CA VAL A 349 8.41 -22.44 -11.49
C VAL A 349 7.40 -22.56 -10.37
N ALA A 350 6.40 -23.42 -10.59
CA ALA A 350 5.40 -23.76 -9.60
C ALA A 350 5.18 -25.27 -9.55
N LEU A 351 4.88 -25.75 -8.35
CA LEU A 351 4.43 -27.10 -8.04
C LEU A 351 2.95 -27.03 -7.69
N GLY A 352 2.14 -27.93 -8.25
CA GLY A 352 0.74 -28.03 -7.91
C GLY A 352 0.31 -29.45 -7.58
N VAL A 353 -0.69 -29.56 -6.72
CA VAL A 353 -1.33 -30.81 -6.33
C VAL A 353 -2.83 -30.62 -6.49
N ARG A 354 -3.47 -31.52 -7.21
CA ARG A 354 -4.92 -31.58 -7.40
C ARG A 354 -5.49 -32.72 -6.58
N ASP A 355 -6.69 -32.50 -6.07
CA ASP A 355 -7.47 -33.49 -5.31
C ASP A 355 -6.75 -33.98 -4.04
N LEU A 356 -6.09 -33.06 -3.33
CA LEU A 356 -5.32 -33.33 -2.10
C LEU A 356 -6.19 -33.84 -0.94
N GLY A 357 -7.46 -33.69 -0.94
CA GLY A 357 -8.35 -34.10 0.14
C GLY A 357 -9.72 -34.52 -0.36
N GLY A 358 -9.81 -34.95 -1.61
CA GLY A 358 -11.03 -35.39 -2.26
C GLY A 358 -11.19 -36.90 -2.35
N THR A 359 -11.84 -37.35 -3.41
CA THR A 359 -12.07 -38.80 -3.66
C THR A 359 -10.87 -39.46 -4.30
N GLY A 360 -9.86 -38.72 -4.72
CA GLY A 360 -8.72 -39.21 -5.48
C GLY A 360 -9.00 -39.48 -6.96
N LEU A 361 -10.23 -39.18 -7.42
CA LEU A 361 -10.65 -39.41 -8.81
C LEU A 361 -9.86 -38.56 -9.83
N PHE A 362 -9.46 -37.36 -9.42
CA PHE A 362 -8.70 -36.41 -10.21
C PHE A 362 -7.35 -36.07 -9.56
N ALA A 363 -6.86 -36.97 -8.71
CA ALA A 363 -5.55 -36.81 -8.08
C ALA A 363 -4.46 -36.65 -9.14
N GLY A 364 -3.55 -35.74 -8.90
CA GLY A 364 -2.39 -35.53 -9.76
C GLY A 364 -1.53 -34.39 -9.28
N GLU A 365 -0.25 -34.53 -9.44
CA GLU A 365 0.73 -33.50 -9.17
C GLU A 365 1.35 -33.03 -10.48
N TYR A 366 1.83 -31.80 -10.45
CA TYR A 366 2.53 -31.25 -11.60
C TYR A 366 3.62 -30.26 -11.18
N LEU A 367 4.65 -30.21 -11.98
CA LEU A 367 5.68 -29.18 -11.94
C LEU A 367 5.64 -28.42 -13.26
N VAL A 368 5.51 -27.09 -13.19
CA VAL A 368 5.40 -26.25 -14.38
C VAL A 368 6.36 -25.09 -14.33
N ALA A 369 6.99 -24.81 -15.46
CA ALA A 369 7.84 -23.64 -15.68
C ALA A 369 7.17 -22.71 -16.70
N SER A 370 7.11 -21.41 -16.41
CA SER A 370 6.58 -20.39 -17.33
C SER A 370 7.58 -19.29 -17.51
N LYS A 371 7.79 -18.87 -18.78
CA LYS A 371 8.69 -17.76 -19.08
C LYS A 371 8.16 -16.92 -20.24
N ARG A 372 8.31 -15.59 -20.06
CA ARG A 372 8.02 -14.64 -21.10
C ARG A 372 9.27 -14.29 -21.88
N SER A 373 9.19 -14.39 -23.19
CA SER A 373 10.24 -14.03 -24.14
C SER A 373 9.67 -13.08 -25.18
N GLY A 374 9.86 -11.78 -24.99
CA GLY A 374 9.23 -10.76 -25.82
C GLY A 374 7.70 -10.80 -25.70
N ASN A 375 7.02 -11.04 -26.83
CA ASN A 375 5.56 -11.16 -26.90
C ASN A 375 5.03 -12.58 -26.63
N PHE A 376 5.91 -13.55 -26.45
CA PHE A 376 5.54 -14.93 -26.18
C PHE A 376 5.61 -15.23 -24.68
N ASP A 377 4.56 -15.84 -24.14
CA ASP A 377 4.53 -16.40 -22.79
C ASP A 377 4.34 -17.91 -22.91
N TRP A 378 5.39 -18.68 -22.73
CA TRP A 378 5.39 -20.12 -22.86
C TRP A 378 5.43 -20.80 -21.50
N SER A 379 4.82 -21.97 -21.45
CA SER A 379 4.82 -22.82 -20.28
C SER A 379 5.18 -24.25 -20.68
N LEU A 380 6.02 -24.89 -19.87
CA LEU A 380 6.39 -26.28 -20.00
C LEU A 380 6.21 -26.95 -18.65
N GLY A 381 5.54 -28.09 -18.61
CA GLY A 381 5.29 -28.79 -17.37
C GLY A 381 5.37 -30.30 -17.52
N LEU A 382 5.54 -30.95 -16.37
CA LEU A 382 5.45 -32.39 -16.18
C LEU A 382 4.32 -32.63 -15.19
N GLY A 383 3.47 -33.62 -15.48
CA GLY A 383 2.42 -34.05 -14.58
C GLY A 383 2.49 -35.57 -14.39
N TRP A 384 2.05 -36.03 -13.23
CA TRP A 384 1.96 -37.45 -12.85
C TRP A 384 0.81 -37.63 -11.86
N GLY A 385 0.38 -38.87 -11.63
CA GLY A 385 -0.74 -39.24 -10.77
C GLY A 385 -1.76 -40.11 -11.48
#